data_b1944cea9c0dd70eddb0851f88e7bd87
#
_entry.id   b1944cea9c0dd70eddb0851f88e7bd87
#
_cell.length_a   1.000
_cell.length_b   1.000
_cell.length_c   1.000
_cell.angle_alpha   90.00
_cell.angle_beta   90.00
_cell.angle_gamma   90.00
#
_symmetry.space_group_name_H-M   'P 1'
#
loop_
_entity.id
_entity.type
_entity.pdbx_description
1 polymer ?
#
loop_
_entity_poly.entity_id
_entity_poly.type
_entity_poly.pdbx_seq_one_letter_code
_entity_poly.pdbx_strand_id
1 'polypeptide(L)'
;MKKFWILIMTFILTTCGQDNDAQNNLMESEEYLKNNLSNEGVIAIKPGLQYLVLKSGIGKTPTLSDTITADFHGTLKDGSVFWSSIDNGEPLTTKLSQLIPGCQETISLMSEGDSWRVFIHPDLAYGEAGRPGIPANSALIFDISLLAVN
;
A
#
# COMPACT_ATOMS: atom_id res chain seq x y z
N MET A 1 -57.47 20.28 -29.55
CA MET A 1 -56.02 20.41 -29.69
C MET A 1 -55.38 20.14 -28.36
N LYS A 2 -54.82 18.95 -28.16
CA LYS A 2 -54.16 18.57 -26.91
C LYS A 2 -52.67 18.82 -27.07
N LYS A 3 -52.12 19.77 -26.30
CA LYS A 3 -50.68 20.05 -26.24
C LYS A 3 -50.01 18.97 -25.36
N PHE A 4 -49.20 18.12 -25.99
CA PHE A 4 -48.31 17.18 -25.31
C PHE A 4 -47.09 17.93 -24.81
N TRP A 5 -46.94 18.08 -23.50
CA TRP A 5 -45.72 18.56 -22.88
C TRP A 5 -44.81 17.37 -22.62
N ILE A 6 -43.75 17.26 -23.38
CA ILE A 6 -42.69 16.30 -23.16
C ILE A 6 -41.77 16.90 -22.06
N LEU A 7 -41.84 16.32 -20.87
CA LEU A 7 -40.93 16.63 -19.77
C LEU A 7 -39.60 15.91 -20.06
N ILE A 8 -38.60 16.63 -20.56
CA ILE A 8 -37.23 16.13 -20.70
C ILE A 8 -36.63 16.16 -19.32
N MET A 9 -36.58 15.00 -18.70
CA MET A 9 -35.86 14.76 -17.42
C MET A 9 -34.38 14.64 -17.73
N THR A 10 -33.65 15.76 -17.60
CA THR A 10 -32.19 15.79 -17.68
C THR A 10 -31.61 15.04 -16.48
N PHE A 11 -31.16 13.83 -16.73
CA PHE A 11 -30.39 13.04 -15.77
C PHE A 11 -28.98 13.64 -15.71
N ILE A 12 -28.74 14.54 -14.75
CA ILE A 12 -27.42 15.06 -14.49
C ILE A 12 -26.67 13.95 -13.73
N LEU A 13 -25.79 13.26 -14.44
CA LEU A 13 -24.84 12.32 -13.87
C LEU A 13 -23.83 13.12 -13.01
N THR A 14 -23.99 13.09 -11.71
CA THR A 14 -23.02 13.58 -10.73
C THR A 14 -21.87 12.59 -10.59
N THR A 15 -20.97 12.55 -11.58
CA THR A 15 -19.73 11.75 -11.52
C THR A 15 -18.49 12.59 -11.16
N CYS A 16 -18.62 13.89 -10.91
CA CYS A 16 -17.49 14.78 -10.62
C CYS A 16 -16.87 14.68 -9.21
N GLY A 17 -17.51 13.99 -8.27
CA GLY A 17 -17.01 13.95 -6.87
C GLY A 17 -15.90 12.93 -6.63
N GLN A 18 -16.00 11.76 -7.23
CA GLN A 18 -15.05 10.66 -6.99
C GLN A 18 -13.68 10.86 -7.64
N ASP A 19 -13.63 11.47 -8.82
CA ASP A 19 -12.37 11.75 -9.54
C ASP A 19 -11.55 12.80 -8.79
N ASN A 20 -12.19 13.81 -8.19
CA ASN A 20 -11.50 14.83 -7.40
C ASN A 20 -10.93 14.25 -6.09
N ASP A 21 -11.64 13.36 -5.42
CA ASP A 21 -11.18 12.73 -4.17
C ASP A 21 -9.97 11.82 -4.43
N ALA A 22 -10.00 11.02 -5.51
CA ALA A 22 -8.90 10.17 -5.93
C ALA A 22 -7.65 10.99 -6.29
N GLN A 23 -7.82 12.11 -7.02
CA GLN A 23 -6.73 13.00 -7.38
C GLN A 23 -6.13 13.71 -6.16
N ASN A 24 -6.97 14.18 -5.24
CA ASN A 24 -6.52 14.79 -3.99
C ASN A 24 -5.73 13.79 -3.15
N ASN A 25 -6.23 12.56 -3.04
CA ASN A 25 -5.53 11.51 -2.28
C ASN A 25 -4.18 11.14 -2.91
N LEU A 26 -4.06 11.19 -4.25
CA LEU A 26 -2.77 11.02 -4.93
C LEU A 26 -1.77 12.11 -4.52
N MET A 27 -2.16 13.37 -4.60
CA MET A 27 -1.29 14.49 -4.22
C MET A 27 -0.86 14.40 -2.75
N GLU A 28 -1.78 14.06 -1.86
CA GLU A 28 -1.47 13.87 -0.44
C GLU A 28 -0.55 12.68 -0.20
N SER A 29 -0.69 11.59 -0.97
CA SER A 29 0.19 10.42 -0.91
C SER A 29 1.60 10.75 -1.37
N GLU A 30 1.72 11.49 -2.46
CA GLU A 30 3.01 11.96 -2.99
C GLU A 30 3.70 12.92 -2.01
N GLU A 31 2.95 13.88 -1.45
CA GLU A 31 3.48 14.81 -0.45
C GLU A 31 3.92 14.08 0.82
N TYR A 32 3.13 13.12 1.30
CA TYR A 32 3.49 12.28 2.43
C TYR A 32 4.83 11.57 2.20
N LEU A 33 5.00 10.90 1.06
CA LEU A 33 6.22 10.18 0.74
C LEU A 33 7.42 11.10 0.56
N LYS A 34 7.23 12.28 -0.04
CA LYS A 34 8.26 13.29 -0.18
C LYS A 34 8.75 13.79 1.18
N ASN A 35 7.84 14.11 2.08
CA ASN A 35 8.15 14.59 3.42
C ASN A 35 8.78 13.49 4.27
N ASN A 36 8.37 12.24 4.08
CA ASN A 36 8.88 11.09 4.82
C ASN A 36 10.39 10.86 4.59
N LEU A 37 10.92 11.20 3.42
CA LEU A 37 12.37 11.11 3.13
C LEU A 37 13.23 12.00 4.01
N SER A 38 12.64 13.01 4.65
CA SER A 38 13.36 13.89 5.59
C SER A 38 13.46 13.29 7.00
N ASN A 39 12.75 12.21 7.28
CA ASN A 39 12.80 11.53 8.56
C ASN A 39 14.11 10.73 8.69
N GLU A 40 14.69 10.77 9.89
CA GLU A 40 15.94 10.05 10.19
C GLU A 40 15.80 8.55 9.93
N GLY A 41 16.75 7.97 9.23
CA GLY A 41 16.83 6.54 8.94
C GLY A 41 15.97 6.06 7.77
N VAL A 42 15.13 6.91 7.20
CA VAL A 42 14.34 6.55 6.01
C VAL A 42 15.21 6.54 4.76
N ILE A 43 15.17 5.45 4.03
CA ILE A 43 15.98 5.20 2.82
C ILE A 43 15.04 4.95 1.65
N ALA A 44 15.31 5.61 0.50
CA ALA A 44 14.61 5.35 -0.75
C ALA A 44 15.26 4.16 -1.48
N ILE A 45 14.45 3.17 -1.85
CA ILE A 45 14.87 2.10 -2.78
C ILE A 45 14.82 2.63 -4.21
N LYS A 46 13.72 3.30 -4.53
CA LYS A 46 13.45 3.98 -5.81
C LYS A 46 12.35 5.02 -5.59
N PRO A 47 12.02 5.86 -6.60
CA PRO A 47 10.88 6.76 -6.50
C PRO A 47 9.61 6.01 -6.08
N GLY A 48 8.97 6.45 -5.02
CA GLY A 48 7.72 5.86 -4.50
C GLY A 48 7.89 4.61 -3.63
N LEU A 49 9.11 4.19 -3.32
CA LEU A 49 9.36 3.06 -2.43
C LEU A 49 10.48 3.38 -1.44
N GLN A 50 10.14 3.39 -0.15
CA GLN A 50 11.04 3.78 0.93
C GLN A 50 10.93 2.78 2.09
N TYR A 51 11.96 2.69 2.89
CA TYR A 51 11.93 1.86 4.10
C TYR A 51 12.71 2.47 5.26
N LEU A 52 12.38 2.01 6.45
CA LEU A 52 13.07 2.28 7.70
C LEU A 52 13.35 0.96 8.39
N VAL A 53 14.60 0.68 8.73
CA VAL A 53 14.98 -0.54 9.47
C VAL A 53 14.57 -0.37 10.93
N LEU A 54 13.72 -1.26 11.42
CA LEU A 54 13.32 -1.32 12.84
C LEU A 54 14.17 -2.34 13.60
N LYS A 55 14.50 -3.47 12.95
CA LYS A 55 15.35 -4.54 13.48
C LYS A 55 16.08 -5.20 12.33
N SER A 56 17.35 -5.55 12.54
CA SER A 56 18.16 -6.28 11.56
C SER A 56 18.24 -7.75 11.89
N GLY A 57 17.99 -8.60 10.88
CA GLY A 57 18.21 -10.05 10.91
C GLY A 57 19.49 -10.42 10.18
N ILE A 58 19.82 -11.69 10.22
CA ILE A 58 21.04 -12.26 9.59
C ILE A 58 20.74 -13.53 8.78
N GLY A 59 19.47 -13.87 8.60
CA GLY A 59 19.06 -15.09 7.91
C GLY A 59 19.07 -14.95 6.38
N LYS A 60 18.38 -15.87 5.72
CA LYS A 60 18.29 -15.94 4.26
C LYS A 60 17.52 -14.74 3.69
N THR A 61 17.97 -14.21 2.57
CA THR A 61 17.24 -13.22 1.77
C THR A 61 16.42 -13.95 0.71
N PRO A 62 15.11 -13.70 0.59
CA PRO A 62 14.26 -14.41 -0.35
C PRO A 62 14.41 -13.91 -1.78
N THR A 63 14.08 -14.80 -2.71
CA THR A 63 13.82 -14.50 -4.12
C THR A 63 12.31 -14.52 -4.39
N LEU A 64 11.87 -14.05 -5.57
CA LEU A 64 10.46 -14.02 -5.93
C LEU A 64 9.79 -15.41 -5.97
N SER A 65 10.57 -16.48 -6.18
CA SER A 65 10.07 -17.85 -6.22
C SER A 65 9.95 -18.50 -4.83
N ASP A 66 10.57 -17.90 -3.81
CA ASP A 66 10.54 -18.45 -2.46
C ASP A 66 9.17 -18.23 -1.80
N THR A 67 8.81 -19.13 -0.90
CA THR A 67 7.70 -18.96 0.01
C THR A 67 8.22 -18.26 1.27
N ILE A 68 7.57 -17.19 1.69
CA ILE A 68 7.91 -16.47 2.89
C ILE A 68 6.83 -16.65 3.96
N THR A 69 7.23 -16.54 5.20
CA THR A 69 6.33 -16.37 6.36
C THR A 69 6.71 -15.04 7.02
N ALA A 70 5.75 -14.14 7.12
CA ALA A 70 6.00 -12.80 7.66
C ALA A 70 4.77 -12.26 8.38
N ASP A 71 5.02 -11.45 9.39
CA ASP A 71 4.01 -10.58 9.96
C ASP A 71 3.92 -9.27 9.19
N PHE A 72 2.70 -8.82 8.98
CA PHE A 72 2.38 -7.56 8.34
C PHE A 72 1.39 -6.77 9.19
N HIS A 73 1.66 -5.49 9.37
CA HIS A 73 0.70 -4.54 9.92
C HIS A 73 0.59 -3.37 8.96
N GLY A 74 -0.52 -3.29 8.23
CA GLY A 74 -0.74 -2.32 7.16
C GLY A 74 -1.65 -1.18 7.58
N THR A 75 -1.16 0.04 7.39
CA THR A 75 -1.87 1.28 7.71
C THR A 75 -1.90 2.23 6.51
N LEU A 76 -2.89 3.11 6.49
CA LEU A 76 -2.92 4.28 5.62
C LEU A 76 -2.09 5.42 6.23
N LYS A 77 -1.89 6.51 5.48
CA LYS A 77 -1.13 7.68 5.93
C LYS A 77 -1.72 8.37 7.17
N ASP A 78 -3.01 8.19 7.45
CA ASP A 78 -3.69 8.69 8.65
C ASP A 78 -3.56 7.77 9.87
N GLY A 79 -2.88 6.61 9.72
CA GLY A 79 -2.69 5.61 10.76
C GLY A 79 -3.81 4.60 10.88
N SER A 80 -4.88 4.69 10.11
CA SER A 80 -5.95 3.69 10.12
C SER A 80 -5.44 2.35 9.57
N VAL A 81 -5.74 1.26 10.28
CA VAL A 81 -5.35 -0.10 9.92
C VAL A 81 -6.30 -0.63 8.86
N PHE A 82 -5.77 -1.06 7.71
CA PHE A 82 -6.57 -1.72 6.70
C PHE A 82 -6.40 -3.26 6.71
N TRP A 83 -5.29 -3.76 7.20
CA TRP A 83 -5.05 -5.19 7.39
C TRP A 83 -3.88 -5.45 8.33
N SER A 84 -3.98 -6.50 9.16
CA SER A 84 -2.91 -6.90 10.08
C SER A 84 -2.94 -8.41 10.33
N SER A 85 -1.83 -9.10 10.04
CA SER A 85 -1.66 -10.50 10.41
C SER A 85 -1.57 -10.68 11.93
N ILE A 86 -0.99 -9.67 12.59
CA ILE A 86 -0.84 -9.65 14.06
C ILE A 86 -2.21 -9.61 14.73
N ASP A 87 -3.11 -8.75 14.26
CA ASP A 87 -4.47 -8.65 14.79
C ASP A 87 -5.29 -9.91 14.48
N ASN A 88 -5.00 -10.59 13.36
CA ASN A 88 -5.64 -11.85 12.97
C ASN A 88 -5.09 -13.06 13.74
N GLY A 89 -3.96 -12.91 14.43
CA GLY A 89 -3.37 -13.93 15.30
C GLY A 89 -2.48 -14.96 14.63
N GLU A 90 -2.20 -14.82 13.31
CA GLU A 90 -1.26 -15.69 12.60
C GLU A 90 -0.50 -14.97 11.49
N PRO A 91 0.81 -15.27 11.29
CA PRO A 91 1.59 -14.73 10.20
C PRO A 91 1.06 -15.17 8.83
N LEU A 92 1.31 -14.35 7.81
CA LEU A 92 1.01 -14.71 6.42
C LEU A 92 2.13 -15.58 5.85
N THR A 93 1.77 -16.75 5.30
CA THR A 93 2.66 -17.60 4.51
C THR A 93 2.22 -17.59 3.05
N THR A 94 3.07 -17.10 2.16
CA THR A 94 2.75 -16.97 0.73
C THR A 94 4.02 -16.93 -0.11
N LYS A 95 3.88 -17.17 -1.43
CA LYS A 95 4.97 -16.88 -2.37
C LYS A 95 5.20 -15.39 -2.46
N LEU A 96 6.46 -14.96 -2.43
CA LEU A 96 6.81 -13.54 -2.52
C LEU A 96 6.24 -12.89 -3.78
N SER A 97 6.22 -13.62 -4.91
CA SER A 97 5.66 -13.16 -6.19
C SER A 97 4.16 -12.87 -6.18
N GLN A 98 3.42 -13.27 -5.16
CA GLN A 98 1.98 -13.03 -5.04
C GLN A 98 1.62 -11.74 -4.30
N LEU A 99 2.60 -11.06 -3.72
CA LEU A 99 2.41 -9.80 -3.03
C LEU A 99 2.36 -8.62 -4.02
N ILE A 100 1.92 -7.45 -3.52
CA ILE A 100 1.98 -6.21 -4.31
C ILE A 100 3.44 -5.85 -4.67
N PRO A 101 3.67 -5.14 -5.79
CA PRO A 101 5.04 -4.86 -6.28
C PRO A 101 5.95 -4.23 -5.24
N GLY A 102 5.46 -3.26 -4.46
CA GLY A 102 6.27 -2.62 -3.40
C GLY A 102 6.74 -3.59 -2.32
N CYS A 103 5.91 -4.56 -1.92
CA CYS A 103 6.31 -5.61 -0.98
C CYS A 103 7.28 -6.61 -1.61
N GLN A 104 7.08 -6.99 -2.87
CA GLN A 104 8.00 -7.88 -3.58
C GLN A 104 9.42 -7.30 -3.62
N GLU A 105 9.55 -6.04 -4.03
CA GLU A 105 10.85 -5.37 -4.14
C GLU A 105 11.51 -5.18 -2.78
N THR A 106 10.76 -4.77 -1.77
CA THR A 106 11.31 -4.52 -0.44
C THR A 106 11.74 -5.81 0.26
N ILE A 107 10.87 -6.83 0.27
CA ILE A 107 11.15 -8.10 0.96
C ILE A 107 12.31 -8.84 0.28
N SER A 108 12.51 -8.67 -1.02
CA SER A 108 13.68 -9.20 -1.74
C SER A 108 15.02 -8.60 -1.26
N LEU A 109 14.99 -7.51 -0.50
CA LEU A 109 16.16 -6.87 0.12
C LEU A 109 16.31 -7.22 1.60
N MET A 110 15.27 -7.77 2.23
CA MET A 110 15.26 -8.15 3.64
C MET A 110 15.95 -9.48 3.85
N SER A 111 16.49 -9.66 5.06
CA SER A 111 16.96 -10.95 5.55
C SER A 111 15.95 -11.51 6.57
N GLU A 112 15.87 -12.83 6.66
CA GLU A 112 15.10 -13.49 7.71
C GLU A 112 15.54 -12.97 9.08
N GLY A 113 14.59 -12.53 9.89
CA GLY A 113 14.79 -11.84 11.16
C GLY A 113 14.73 -10.32 11.10
N ASP A 114 14.72 -9.72 9.89
CA ASP A 114 14.50 -8.28 9.72
C ASP A 114 13.08 -7.87 10.10
N SER A 115 12.95 -6.66 10.65
CA SER A 115 11.67 -5.94 10.72
C SER A 115 11.88 -4.54 10.16
N TRP A 116 11.11 -4.22 9.13
CA TRP A 116 11.20 -2.94 8.43
C TRP A 116 9.82 -2.26 8.36
N ARG A 117 9.82 -0.94 8.48
CA ARG A 117 8.66 -0.13 8.06
C ARG A 117 8.85 0.27 6.62
N VAL A 118 7.86 -0.01 5.79
CA VAL A 118 7.90 0.20 4.35
C VAL A 118 6.83 1.19 3.94
N PHE A 119 7.18 2.15 3.09
CA PHE A 119 6.29 3.19 2.59
C PHE A 119 6.17 3.04 1.09
N ILE A 120 4.95 2.84 0.60
CA ILE A 120 4.68 2.38 -0.76
C ILE A 120 3.74 3.35 -1.46
N HIS A 121 4.18 3.90 -2.60
CA HIS A 121 3.35 4.70 -3.50
C HIS A 121 2.21 3.85 -4.06
N PRO A 122 1.02 4.43 -4.29
CA PRO A 122 -0.12 3.69 -4.85
C PRO A 122 0.19 2.91 -6.13
N ASP A 123 1.06 3.40 -7.03
CA ASP A 123 1.44 2.69 -8.27
C ASP A 123 2.16 1.36 -8.02
N LEU A 124 2.71 1.17 -6.83
CA LEU A 124 3.35 -0.08 -6.40
C LEU A 124 2.48 -0.88 -5.43
N ALA A 125 1.24 -0.49 -5.28
CA ALA A 125 0.23 -1.09 -4.40
C ALA A 125 -1.08 -1.31 -5.16
N TYR A 126 -2.17 -0.65 -4.75
CA TYR A 126 -3.50 -0.86 -5.34
C TYR A 126 -3.95 0.24 -6.29
N GLY A 127 -3.12 1.26 -6.51
CA GLY A 127 -3.29 2.28 -7.53
C GLY A 127 -4.59 3.06 -7.43
N GLU A 128 -5.04 3.50 -8.61
CA GLU A 128 -6.26 4.29 -8.78
C GLU A 128 -7.54 3.48 -8.51
N ALA A 129 -7.49 2.15 -8.66
CA ALA A 129 -8.62 1.29 -8.36
C ALA A 129 -8.89 1.17 -6.85
N GLY A 130 -7.85 1.20 -6.03
CA GLY A 130 -7.98 0.88 -4.61
C GLY A 130 -8.50 -0.53 -4.37
N ARG A 131 -9.05 -0.76 -3.19
CA ARG A 131 -9.80 -1.97 -2.81
C ARG A 131 -10.63 -1.70 -1.55
N PRO A 132 -11.54 -2.60 -1.12
CA PRO A 132 -12.26 -2.42 0.13
C PRO A 132 -11.31 -2.13 1.31
N GLY A 133 -11.52 -1.00 1.99
CA GLY A 133 -10.67 -0.52 3.08
C GLY A 133 -9.44 0.30 2.65
N ILE A 134 -9.13 0.38 1.35
CA ILE A 134 -8.03 1.17 0.80
C ILE A 134 -8.57 2.08 -0.30
N PRO A 135 -8.75 3.39 -0.03
CA PRO A 135 -9.20 4.34 -1.03
C PRO A 135 -8.29 4.40 -2.26
N ALA A 136 -8.83 4.87 -3.38
CA ALA A 136 -8.04 5.12 -4.60
C ALA A 136 -6.82 5.98 -4.31
N ASN A 137 -5.69 5.65 -4.92
CA ASN A 137 -4.43 6.39 -4.84
C ASN A 137 -3.88 6.57 -3.41
N SER A 138 -4.05 5.56 -2.54
CA SER A 138 -3.52 5.58 -1.18
C SER A 138 -2.07 5.12 -1.12
N ALA A 139 -1.20 5.91 -0.50
CA ALA A 139 0.07 5.42 0.00
C ALA A 139 -0.17 4.42 1.13
N LEU A 140 0.57 3.33 1.13
CA LEU A 140 0.49 2.30 2.16
C LEU A 140 1.74 2.29 3.02
N ILE A 141 1.54 2.08 4.31
CA ILE A 141 2.63 1.89 5.27
C ILE A 141 2.49 0.48 5.84
N PHE A 142 3.54 -0.33 5.71
CA PHE A 142 3.60 -1.65 6.30
C PHE A 142 4.73 -1.77 7.30
N ASP A 143 4.44 -2.25 8.50
CA ASP A 143 5.45 -2.86 9.34
C ASP A 143 5.52 -4.35 8.98
N ILE A 144 6.68 -4.79 8.49
CA ILE A 144 6.91 -6.16 8.02
C ILE A 144 7.99 -6.79 8.87
N SER A 145 7.70 -7.95 9.44
CA SER A 145 8.69 -8.80 10.11
C SER A 145 8.85 -10.10 9.33
N LEU A 146 10.00 -10.29 8.70
CA LEU A 146 10.28 -11.50 7.92
C LEU A 146 10.73 -12.62 8.85
N LEU A 147 9.85 -13.60 9.06
CA LEU A 147 10.05 -14.67 10.04
C LEU A 147 10.76 -15.89 9.47
N ALA A 148 10.44 -16.27 8.24
CA ALA A 148 11.03 -17.44 7.58
C ALA A 148 11.04 -17.31 6.05
N VAL A 149 12.03 -17.92 5.43
CA VAL A 149 12.21 -18.05 3.97
C VAL A 149 12.39 -19.52 3.60
N ASN A 150 11.43 -20.10 2.84
CA ASN A 150 11.38 -21.51 2.46
C ASN A 150 11.50 -21.71 0.94
#